data_48eb0178ac9699682688bf56b2b61f7a
#
_entry.id   48eb0178ac9699682688bf56b2b61f7a
#
_cell.length_a   1.000
_cell.length_b   1.000
_cell.length_c   1.000
_cell.angle_alpha   90.00
_cell.angle_beta   90.00
_cell.angle_gamma   90.00
#
_symmetry.space_group_name_H-M   'P 1'
#
loop_
_entity.id
_entity.type
_entity.pdbx_description
1 polymer ?
#
loop_
_entity_poly.entity_id
_entity_poly.type
_entity_poly.pdbx_seq_one_letter_code
_entity_poly.pdbx_strand_id
1 'polypeptide(L)' 'MEKRINLEESVYQLTQKYPEIIDIMASLGFTEISKKAIRLSVGKMMTIPKGASMKGIGLDVVVKALESN' A
#
# COMPACT_ATOMS: atom_id res chain seq x y z
N MET A 1 -7.96 9.63 -14.39
CA MET A 1 -6.84 10.32 -13.70
C MET A 1 -5.89 9.30 -13.14
N GLU A 2 -4.60 9.50 -13.39
CA GLU A 2 -3.58 8.60 -12.86
C GLU A 2 -3.35 8.84 -11.38
N LYS A 3 -3.22 7.74 -10.63
CA LYS A 3 -2.80 7.83 -9.25
C LYS A 3 -1.31 8.03 -9.19
N ARG A 4 -0.88 8.93 -8.35
CA ARG A 4 0.55 9.11 -8.09
C ARG A 4 0.85 8.59 -6.71
N ILE A 5 1.64 7.56 -6.66
CA ILE A 5 2.00 6.90 -5.40
C ILE A 5 3.30 7.51 -4.90
N ASN A 6 3.21 8.23 -3.80
CA ASN A 6 4.39 8.78 -3.15
C ASN A 6 4.96 7.71 -2.21
N LEU A 7 6.14 7.20 -2.55
CA LEU A 7 6.76 6.11 -1.78
C LEU A 7 7.26 6.55 -0.40
N GLU A 8 7.29 7.84 -0.15
CA GLU A 8 7.69 8.36 1.16
C GLU A 8 6.52 8.44 2.13
N GLU A 9 5.29 8.44 1.61
CA GLU A 9 4.11 8.47 2.45
C GLU A 9 3.83 7.12 3.08
N SER A 10 3.19 7.14 4.25
CA SER A 10 2.81 5.90 4.92
C SER A 10 1.67 5.22 4.16
N VAL A 11 1.55 3.91 4.36
CA VAL A 11 0.43 3.15 3.80
C VAL A 11 -0.89 3.76 4.25
N TYR A 12 -0.97 4.18 5.51
CA TYR A 12 -2.17 4.82 6.04
C TYR A 12 -2.54 6.07 5.24
N GLN A 13 -1.57 6.95 5.00
CA GLN A 13 -1.81 8.18 4.23
C GLN A 13 -2.28 7.88 2.81
N LEU A 14 -1.65 6.90 2.17
CA LEU A 14 -2.01 6.51 0.81
C LEU A 14 -3.42 5.92 0.75
N THR A 15 -3.82 5.13 1.75
CA THR A 15 -5.17 4.57 1.78
C THR A 15 -6.23 5.63 2.08
N GLN A 16 -5.85 6.72 2.73
CA GLN A 16 -6.75 7.85 2.92
C GLN A 16 -6.99 8.61 1.62
N LYS A 17 -5.95 8.77 0.81
CA LYS A 17 -6.06 9.44 -0.49
C LYS A 17 -6.77 8.56 -1.52
N TYR A 18 -6.44 7.30 -1.54
CA TYR A 18 -6.92 6.33 -2.54
C TYR A 18 -7.41 5.07 -1.83
N PRO A 19 -8.66 5.09 -1.31
CA PRO A 19 -9.18 3.92 -0.59
C PRO A 19 -9.15 2.62 -1.38
N GLU A 20 -9.22 2.71 -2.70
CA GLU A 20 -9.20 1.53 -3.56
C GLU A 20 -7.89 0.75 -3.50
N ILE A 21 -6.79 1.37 -3.05
CA ILE A 21 -5.52 0.64 -2.97
C ILE A 21 -5.53 -0.41 -1.88
N ILE A 22 -6.46 -0.33 -0.93
CA ILE A 22 -6.59 -1.37 0.10
C ILE A 22 -6.83 -2.71 -0.55
N ASP A 23 -7.79 -2.78 -1.45
CA ASP A 23 -8.13 -4.03 -2.16
C ASP A 23 -7.00 -4.48 -3.08
N ILE A 24 -6.36 -3.52 -3.75
CA ILE A 24 -5.25 -3.83 -4.65
C ILE A 24 -4.10 -4.44 -3.87
N MET A 25 -3.73 -3.82 -2.75
CA MET A 25 -2.64 -4.33 -1.93
C MET A 25 -2.97 -5.67 -1.31
N ALA A 26 -4.22 -5.86 -0.90
CA ALA A 26 -4.65 -7.15 -0.36
C ALA A 26 -4.47 -8.26 -1.40
N SER A 27 -4.78 -7.98 -2.65
CA SER A 27 -4.61 -8.97 -3.73
C SER A 27 -3.15 -9.25 -4.03
N LEU A 28 -2.25 -8.33 -3.68
CA LEU A 28 -0.81 -8.53 -3.85
C LEU A 28 -0.17 -9.30 -2.69
N GLY A 29 -0.93 -9.54 -1.63
CA GLY A 29 -0.43 -10.26 -0.46
C GLY A 29 -0.37 -9.45 0.83
N PHE A 30 -0.71 -8.16 0.77
CA PHE A 30 -0.71 -7.30 1.96
C PHE A 30 -2.08 -7.35 2.64
N THR A 31 -2.49 -8.55 3.02
CA THR A 31 -3.84 -8.77 3.54
C THR A 31 -4.12 -8.10 4.87
N GLU A 32 -3.07 -7.84 5.66
CA GLU A 32 -3.21 -7.23 6.97
C GLU A 32 -3.80 -5.82 6.91
N ILE A 33 -3.52 -5.09 5.83
CA ILE A 33 -3.99 -3.70 5.72
C ILE A 33 -5.49 -3.60 5.46
N SER A 34 -6.15 -4.70 5.15
CA SER A 34 -7.60 -4.71 5.01
C SER A 34 -8.27 -4.49 6.37
N LYS A 35 -7.56 -4.75 7.44
CA LYS A 35 -8.07 -4.53 8.80
C LYS A 35 -7.81 -3.08 9.21
N LYS A 36 -8.87 -2.38 9.58
CA LYS A 36 -8.77 -0.98 9.96
C LYS A 36 -7.80 -0.75 11.11
N ALA A 37 -7.82 -1.62 12.12
CA ALA A 37 -6.92 -1.49 13.27
C ALA A 37 -5.45 -1.53 12.85
N ILE A 38 -5.11 -2.38 11.88
CA ILE A 38 -3.75 -2.49 11.38
C ILE A 38 -3.36 -1.23 10.62
N ARG A 39 -4.26 -0.70 9.78
CA ARG A 39 -3.98 0.54 9.06
C ARG A 39 -3.73 1.70 10.00
N LEU A 40 -4.48 1.76 11.10
CA LEU A 40 -4.37 2.86 12.07
C LEU A 40 -3.13 2.75 12.96
N SER A 41 -2.52 1.58 13.04
CA SER A 41 -1.33 1.36 13.86
C SER A 41 -0.10 1.15 12.97
N VAL A 42 0.09 -0.06 12.46
CA VAL A 42 1.26 -0.39 11.62
C VAL A 42 1.28 0.42 10.33
N GLY A 43 0.11 0.63 9.73
CA GLY A 43 0.01 1.37 8.47
C GLY A 43 0.54 2.79 8.54
N LYS A 44 0.50 3.42 9.70
CA LYS A 44 1.02 4.78 9.88
C LYS A 44 2.54 4.83 9.85
N MET A 45 3.19 3.72 10.15
CA MET A 45 4.65 3.60 10.18
C MET A 45 5.20 2.88 8.97
N MET A 46 4.36 2.17 8.23
CA MET A 46 4.76 1.37 7.09
C MET A 46 4.72 2.20 5.80
N THR A 47 5.74 2.03 4.95
CA THR A 47 5.74 2.61 3.61
C THR A 47 5.67 1.47 2.59
N ILE A 48 5.34 1.83 1.33
CA ILE A 48 5.27 0.82 0.27
C ILE A 48 6.61 0.09 0.10
N PRO A 49 7.76 0.79 0.01
CA PRO A 49 9.06 0.09 -0.12
C PRO A 49 9.35 -0.86 1.04
N LYS A 50 9.05 -0.45 2.27
CA LYS A 50 9.25 -1.32 3.43
C LYS A 50 8.36 -2.56 3.36
N GLY A 51 7.09 -2.37 3.02
CA GLY A 51 6.15 -3.47 2.92
C GLY A 51 6.55 -4.46 1.83
N ALA A 52 6.93 -3.94 0.66
CA ALA A 52 7.36 -4.79 -0.44
C ALA A 52 8.60 -5.61 -0.07
N SER A 53 9.56 -4.98 0.60
CA SER A 53 10.77 -5.66 1.06
C SER A 53 10.44 -6.77 2.04
N MET A 54 9.56 -6.49 3.00
CA MET A 54 9.19 -7.48 4.02
C MET A 54 8.46 -8.69 3.43
N LYS A 55 7.69 -8.47 2.38
CA LYS A 55 6.92 -9.56 1.73
C LYS A 55 7.70 -10.23 0.61
N GLY A 56 8.87 -9.71 0.27
CA GLY A 56 9.65 -10.24 -0.85
C GLY A 56 9.01 -10.00 -2.21
N ILE A 57 8.25 -8.91 -2.33
CA ILE A 57 7.58 -8.55 -3.58
C ILE A 57 8.36 -7.40 -4.22
N GLY A 58 8.54 -7.45 -5.53
CA GLY A 58 9.23 -6.39 -6.23
C GLY A 58 8.50 -5.06 -6.09
N LEU A 59 9.24 -4.01 -5.73
CA LEU A 59 8.65 -2.69 -5.56
C LEU A 59 7.98 -2.19 -6.83
N ASP A 60 8.61 -2.44 -7.98
CA ASP A 60 8.07 -2.06 -9.28
C ASP A 60 6.73 -2.73 -9.55
N VAL A 61 6.58 -3.99 -9.13
CA VAL A 61 5.32 -4.73 -9.30
C VAL A 61 4.22 -4.06 -8.49
N VAL A 62 4.53 -3.69 -7.24
CA VAL A 62 3.55 -3.06 -6.35
C VAL A 62 3.14 -1.69 -6.88
N VAL A 63 4.11 -0.86 -7.22
CA VAL A 63 3.85 0.49 -7.72
C VAL A 63 3.02 0.44 -9.00
N LYS A 64 3.40 -0.44 -9.92
CA LYS A 64 2.69 -0.57 -11.18
C LYS A 64 1.23 -1.00 -10.96
N ALA A 65 1.00 -1.95 -10.07
CA ALA A 65 -0.36 -2.39 -9.76
C ALA A 65 -1.19 -1.25 -9.16
N LEU A 66 -0.60 -0.48 -8.24
CA LEU A 66 -1.31 0.61 -7.58
C LEU A 66 -1.61 1.76 -8.54
N GLU A 67 -0.67 2.09 -9.42
CA GLU A 67 -0.86 3.21 -10.34
C GLU A 67 -1.71 2.87 -11.56
N SER A 68 -1.82 1.61 -11.89
CA SER A 68 -2.59 1.15 -13.06
C SER A 68 -4.09 1.06 -12.80
N ASN A 69 -4.50 1.04 -11.56
CA ASN A 69 -5.91 0.84 -11.21
C ASN A 69 -6.62 2.11 -10.83
#